data_d82382d0c67154db00d51dd861193307
#
_entry.id   d82382d0c67154db00d51dd861193307
#
_cell.length_a   1.000
_cell.length_b   1.000
_cell.length_c   1.000
_cell.angle_alpha   90.00
_cell.angle_beta   90.00
_cell.angle_gamma   90.00
#
_symmetry.space_group_name_H-M   'P 1'
#
loop_
_entity.id
_entity.type
_entity.pdbx_description
1 polymer ?
#
loop_
_entity_poly.entity_id
_entity_poly.type
_entity_poly.pdbx_seq_one_letter_code
_entity_poly.pdbx_strand_id
1 'polypeptide(L)'
;MTEESSVVPAAPNGRALRAPIIVAAVLLGGGAIVLARHYKRPDPPKETPAPGMTVGSDSVTLANDAPMWSVVKVAPAEAAQPHWTDPVPARIVFDEAHTSRLGSPLAGRVTATYVERGQHVKNGDKLFTVSSPNLAELRADLEKAGVERGTAKVNYDRTKALVDAGSLPAKELVTAQQEVTEAELAVKLANQKLSSLKVAGAGEASFTVTAPRDGVVVEKNVAVGQEVDTSAGSVMAIADLSDVWVVADLFENDVGALEPGDKAKIIVGNTTEVDGSIDQVSAVVDPDRHTVPVRVKLANIAGNLRPNAYAQIKFFDPTPAKVSLPSSAVMSDGAQTYVYIKDKSGALKKRTVVAGSASGGKMPILDGIEPGEQVVVQGAILLDNQIQLDN
;
A
#
# COMPACT_ATOMS: atom_id res chain seq x y z
N MET A 1 15.01 -38.97 33.73
CA MET A 1 14.41 -40.31 33.47
C MET A 1 13.42 -40.07 32.36
N THR A 2 13.58 -40.46 31.14
CA THR A 2 14.43 -41.38 30.41
C THR A 2 14.63 -40.85 28.98
N GLU A 3 15.88 -40.88 28.53
CA GLU A 3 16.31 -40.71 27.14
C GLU A 3 15.78 -41.89 26.30
N GLU A 4 15.32 -41.61 25.11
CA GLU A 4 15.27 -42.62 24.04
C GLU A 4 16.04 -42.13 22.82
N SER A 5 17.21 -42.69 22.70
CA SER A 5 18.16 -42.64 21.59
C SER A 5 17.69 -43.59 20.48
N SER A 6 17.41 -43.09 19.27
CA SER A 6 17.18 -43.92 18.11
C SER A 6 18.47 -44.06 17.28
N VAL A 7 18.94 -45.28 17.26
CA VAL A 7 20.11 -45.80 16.58
C VAL A 7 19.87 -45.85 15.06
N VAL A 8 20.81 -45.30 14.28
CA VAL A 8 20.95 -45.49 12.83
C VAL A 8 21.70 -46.79 12.57
N PRO A 9 21.22 -47.74 11.75
CA PRO A 9 21.98 -48.93 11.41
C PRO A 9 23.01 -48.68 10.30
N ALA A 10 24.21 -49.17 10.50
CA ALA A 10 25.37 -49.19 9.61
C ALA A 10 25.15 -50.08 8.38
N ALA A 11 25.60 -49.64 7.21
CA ALA A 11 25.63 -50.41 5.97
C ALA A 11 26.78 -51.43 5.96
N PRO A 12 26.60 -52.61 5.35
CA PRO A 12 27.64 -53.62 5.29
C PRO A 12 28.61 -53.38 4.12
N ASN A 13 29.91 -53.57 4.39
CA ASN A 13 31.00 -53.60 3.42
C ASN A 13 30.85 -54.80 2.45
N GLY A 14 30.70 -54.52 1.16
CA GLY A 14 30.78 -55.52 0.09
C GLY A 14 31.84 -55.12 -0.94
N ARG A 15 33.07 -55.58 -0.77
CA ARG A 15 34.09 -55.64 -1.84
C ARG A 15 33.76 -56.83 -2.75
N ALA A 16 33.57 -56.55 -4.04
CA ALA A 16 33.93 -57.34 -5.22
C ALA A 16 32.88 -57.16 -6.32
N LEU A 17 33.23 -56.41 -7.38
CA LEU A 17 32.80 -56.52 -8.78
C LEU A 17 33.00 -55.20 -9.53
N ARG A 18 34.27 -54.75 -9.64
CA ARG A 18 34.56 -53.52 -10.40
C ARG A 18 35.29 -53.73 -11.76
N ALA A 19 35.46 -54.96 -12.21
CA ALA A 19 36.21 -55.18 -13.43
C ALA A 19 35.41 -55.32 -14.74
N PRO A 20 34.15 -55.80 -14.83
CA PRO A 20 33.49 -55.92 -16.15
C PRO A 20 32.70 -54.66 -16.60
N ILE A 21 32.42 -53.70 -15.71
CA ILE A 21 31.53 -52.54 -16.05
C ILE A 21 32.31 -51.48 -16.86
N ILE A 22 33.61 -51.35 -16.67
CA ILE A 22 34.42 -50.32 -17.37
C ILE A 22 34.62 -50.63 -18.87
N VAL A 23 34.71 -51.89 -19.22
CA VAL A 23 34.86 -52.33 -20.63
C VAL A 23 33.57 -52.16 -21.42
N ALA A 24 32.41 -52.42 -20.80
CA ALA A 24 31.08 -52.23 -21.41
C ALA A 24 30.76 -50.71 -21.60
N ALA A 25 31.17 -49.86 -20.67
CA ALA A 25 30.96 -48.40 -20.79
C ALA A 25 31.80 -47.76 -21.88
N VAL A 26 33.02 -48.24 -22.16
CA VAL A 26 33.89 -47.74 -23.24
C VAL A 26 33.36 -48.17 -24.62
N LEU A 27 32.81 -49.36 -24.76
CA LEU A 27 32.24 -49.84 -26.02
C LEU A 27 30.89 -49.16 -26.35
N LEU A 28 30.04 -48.90 -25.34
CA LEU A 28 28.78 -48.18 -25.52
C LEU A 28 29.02 -46.67 -25.73
N GLY A 29 29.97 -46.07 -25.03
CA GLY A 29 30.35 -44.64 -25.22
C GLY A 29 31.03 -44.38 -26.58
N GLY A 30 31.89 -45.30 -27.04
CA GLY A 30 32.52 -45.20 -28.37
C GLY A 30 31.53 -45.36 -29.51
N GLY A 31 30.57 -46.28 -29.39
CA GLY A 31 29.47 -46.47 -30.36
C GLY A 31 28.53 -45.24 -30.47
N ALA A 32 28.23 -44.59 -29.35
CA ALA A 32 27.38 -43.40 -29.31
C ALA A 32 28.09 -42.18 -29.93
N ILE A 33 29.39 -42.03 -29.75
CA ILE A 33 30.19 -40.92 -30.34
C ILE A 33 30.34 -41.12 -31.86
N VAL A 34 30.51 -42.36 -32.37
CA VAL A 34 30.57 -42.65 -33.80
C VAL A 34 29.20 -42.47 -34.47
N LEU A 35 28.11 -42.88 -33.83
CA LEU A 35 26.74 -42.64 -34.28
C LEU A 35 26.37 -41.15 -34.25
N ALA A 36 26.77 -40.42 -33.21
CA ALA A 36 26.54 -38.96 -33.14
C ALA A 36 27.30 -38.17 -34.21
N ARG A 37 28.44 -38.69 -34.68
CA ARG A 37 29.20 -38.05 -35.78
C ARG A 37 28.62 -38.33 -37.16
N HIS A 38 27.81 -39.37 -37.32
CA HIS A 38 27.16 -39.73 -38.60
C HIS A 38 25.73 -39.19 -38.70
N TYR A 39 25.10 -38.81 -37.58
CA TYR A 39 23.82 -38.09 -37.56
C TYR A 39 24.11 -36.58 -37.55
N LYS A 40 24.64 -36.04 -38.66
CA LYS A 40 24.43 -34.64 -38.95
C LYS A 40 22.92 -34.45 -39.09
N ARG A 41 22.28 -33.86 -38.08
CA ARG A 41 20.90 -33.37 -38.29
C ARG A 41 20.95 -32.51 -39.55
N PRO A 42 20.13 -32.78 -40.56
CA PRO A 42 20.01 -31.88 -41.67
C PRO A 42 19.70 -30.52 -41.08
N ASP A 43 20.45 -29.49 -41.48
CA ASP A 43 20.11 -28.12 -41.17
C ASP A 43 18.61 -27.95 -41.54
N PRO A 44 17.79 -27.30 -40.69
CA PRO A 44 16.40 -27.04 -41.05
C PRO A 44 16.42 -26.38 -42.43
N PRO A 45 15.54 -26.80 -43.36
CA PRO A 45 15.51 -26.22 -44.70
C PRO A 45 15.45 -24.70 -44.53
N LYS A 46 16.38 -23.94 -45.12
CA LYS A 46 16.25 -22.51 -45.24
C LYS A 46 14.91 -22.28 -45.93
N GLU A 47 13.93 -21.84 -45.16
CA GLU A 47 12.63 -21.49 -45.72
C GLU A 47 12.86 -20.40 -46.74
N THR A 48 12.55 -20.72 -47.98
CA THR A 48 12.66 -19.74 -49.08
C THR A 48 11.71 -18.59 -48.78
N PRO A 49 12.14 -17.31 -48.89
CA PRO A 49 11.23 -16.19 -48.67
C PRO A 49 9.91 -16.36 -49.41
N ALA A 50 8.82 -15.98 -48.82
CA ALA A 50 7.52 -16.07 -49.45
C ALA A 50 7.54 -15.41 -50.85
N PRO A 51 6.90 -15.97 -51.88
CA PRO A 51 6.92 -15.42 -53.21
C PRO A 51 6.55 -13.93 -53.21
N GLY A 52 7.37 -13.10 -53.87
CA GLY A 52 7.14 -11.65 -53.96
C GLY A 52 7.63 -10.82 -52.76
N MET A 53 8.52 -11.38 -51.92
CA MET A 53 9.13 -10.66 -50.79
C MET A 53 10.64 -10.57 -50.93
N THR A 54 11.19 -9.42 -50.63
CA THR A 54 12.64 -9.19 -50.50
C THR A 54 12.92 -8.70 -49.06
N VAL A 55 13.78 -9.43 -48.33
CA VAL A 55 14.13 -9.16 -46.95
C VAL A 55 15.48 -8.49 -46.90
N GLY A 56 15.61 -7.40 -46.18
CA GLY A 56 16.85 -6.74 -45.81
C GLY A 56 17.06 -6.83 -44.29
N SER A 57 18.17 -6.34 -43.78
CA SER A 57 18.53 -6.41 -42.35
C SER A 57 17.45 -5.79 -41.40
N ASP A 58 16.83 -4.69 -41.84
CA ASP A 58 15.80 -3.97 -41.03
C ASP A 58 14.58 -3.58 -41.85
N SER A 59 14.38 -4.20 -43.01
CA SER A 59 13.30 -3.83 -43.91
C SER A 59 12.82 -5.02 -44.74
N VAL A 60 11.54 -4.97 -45.06
CA VAL A 60 10.89 -5.94 -45.95
C VAL A 60 10.19 -5.18 -47.07
N THR A 61 10.48 -5.57 -48.32
CA THR A 61 9.76 -5.04 -49.47
C THR A 61 8.82 -6.13 -50.01
N LEU A 62 7.54 -5.82 -50.08
CA LEU A 62 6.54 -6.71 -50.61
C LEU A 62 6.16 -6.26 -52.03
N ALA A 63 6.13 -7.18 -52.95
CA ALA A 63 5.58 -6.92 -54.30
C ALA A 63 4.08 -6.60 -54.18
N ASN A 64 3.50 -5.85 -55.11
CA ASN A 64 2.11 -5.43 -55.02
C ASN A 64 1.10 -6.60 -55.03
N ASP A 65 1.50 -7.74 -55.60
CA ASP A 65 0.74 -8.97 -55.68
C ASP A 65 1.12 -10.02 -54.63
N ALA A 66 2.00 -9.65 -53.65
CA ALA A 66 2.45 -10.60 -52.64
C ALA A 66 1.28 -11.11 -51.77
N PRO A 67 1.14 -12.43 -51.57
CA PRO A 67 0.09 -13.02 -50.75
C PRO A 67 0.05 -12.49 -49.32
N MET A 68 1.18 -12.01 -48.83
CA MET A 68 1.32 -11.47 -47.47
C MET A 68 0.49 -10.22 -47.23
N TRP A 69 0.08 -9.47 -48.25
CA TRP A 69 -0.84 -8.34 -48.11
C TRP A 69 -2.25 -8.75 -47.61
N SER A 70 -2.60 -10.01 -47.67
CA SER A 70 -3.84 -10.52 -47.10
C SER A 70 -3.84 -10.46 -45.56
N VAL A 71 -2.65 -10.53 -44.94
CA VAL A 71 -2.43 -10.59 -43.48
C VAL A 71 -1.81 -9.30 -42.95
N VAL A 72 -0.91 -8.68 -43.75
CA VAL A 72 -0.24 -7.42 -43.36
C VAL A 72 -1.13 -6.26 -43.80
N LYS A 73 -1.60 -5.45 -42.85
CA LYS A 73 -2.38 -4.24 -43.12
C LYS A 73 -1.61 -3.00 -42.71
N VAL A 74 -1.60 -2.02 -43.60
CA VAL A 74 -0.99 -0.71 -43.38
C VAL A 74 -2.10 0.31 -43.28
N ALA A 75 -2.04 1.19 -42.29
CA ALA A 75 -2.96 2.28 -42.10
C ALA A 75 -2.22 3.55 -41.67
N PRO A 76 -2.78 4.74 -41.93
CA PRO A 76 -2.19 5.98 -41.40
C PRO A 76 -2.23 5.98 -39.87
N ALA A 77 -1.16 6.44 -39.24
CA ALA A 77 -1.11 6.63 -37.81
C ALA A 77 -2.10 7.71 -37.39
N GLU A 78 -3.06 7.35 -36.56
CA GLU A 78 -4.06 8.28 -36.03
C GLU A 78 -3.44 9.18 -34.97
N ALA A 79 -3.76 10.48 -34.99
CA ALA A 79 -3.38 11.38 -33.91
C ALA A 79 -3.97 10.88 -32.59
N ALA A 80 -3.14 10.80 -31.57
CA ALA A 80 -3.61 10.41 -30.24
C ALA A 80 -4.56 11.43 -29.67
N GLN A 81 -5.58 10.94 -28.97
CA GLN A 81 -6.49 11.78 -28.20
C GLN A 81 -6.31 11.48 -26.72
N PRO A 82 -6.48 12.48 -25.84
CA PRO A 82 -6.51 12.23 -24.40
C PRO A 82 -7.50 11.12 -24.07
N HIS A 83 -7.12 10.20 -23.24
CA HIS A 83 -7.93 9.02 -22.93
C HIS A 83 -7.89 8.68 -21.43
N TRP A 84 -8.84 7.86 -21.02
CA TRP A 84 -8.85 7.28 -19.70
C TRP A 84 -8.02 5.99 -19.71
N THR A 85 -7.20 5.78 -18.67
CA THR A 85 -6.47 4.52 -18.48
C THR A 85 -7.44 3.35 -18.27
N ASP A 86 -6.94 2.14 -18.39
CA ASP A 86 -7.67 0.97 -17.93
C ASP A 86 -7.94 1.05 -16.43
N PRO A 87 -9.04 0.43 -15.94
CA PRO A 87 -9.37 0.49 -14.51
C PRO A 87 -8.30 -0.19 -13.66
N VAL A 88 -7.71 0.54 -12.72
CA VAL A 88 -6.74 0.03 -11.77
C VAL A 88 -7.43 -0.33 -10.45
N PRO A 89 -7.10 -1.48 -9.83
CA PRO A 89 -7.60 -1.83 -8.52
C PRO A 89 -7.29 -0.76 -7.47
N ALA A 90 -8.28 -0.44 -6.64
CA ALA A 90 -8.15 0.55 -5.59
C ALA A 90 -8.96 0.14 -4.35
N ARG A 91 -8.67 0.78 -3.23
CA ARG A 91 -9.40 0.61 -1.98
C ARG A 91 -9.85 1.94 -1.42
N ILE A 92 -11.03 1.95 -0.81
CA ILE A 92 -11.52 3.11 -0.07
C ILE A 92 -10.90 3.08 1.32
N VAL A 93 -10.33 4.18 1.77
CA VAL A 93 -9.79 4.34 3.12
C VAL A 93 -10.35 5.60 3.77
N PHE A 94 -10.39 5.62 5.09
CA PHE A 94 -10.75 6.82 5.83
C PHE A 94 -9.55 7.78 5.90
N ASP A 95 -9.83 9.05 6.13
CA ASP A 95 -8.81 10.08 6.32
C ASP A 95 -8.14 9.94 7.70
N GLU A 96 -6.86 9.55 7.71
CA GLU A 96 -6.06 9.43 8.94
C GLU A 96 -5.93 10.76 9.68
N ALA A 97 -5.89 11.90 8.98
CA ALA A 97 -5.82 13.21 9.61
C ALA A 97 -7.11 13.58 10.34
N HIS A 98 -8.23 12.99 9.93
CA HIS A 98 -9.54 13.15 10.55
C HIS A 98 -9.97 11.91 11.33
N THR A 99 -9.02 11.09 11.78
CA THR A 99 -9.23 9.88 12.58
C THR A 99 -8.63 10.05 13.96
N SER A 100 -9.42 9.73 14.98
CA SER A 100 -8.96 9.68 16.37
C SER A 100 -8.76 8.23 16.78
N ARG A 101 -7.51 7.88 17.06
CA ARG A 101 -7.13 6.56 17.58
C ARG A 101 -7.11 6.62 19.11
N LEU A 102 -7.86 5.74 19.75
CA LEU A 102 -8.12 5.75 21.18
C LEU A 102 -7.52 4.51 21.83
N GLY A 103 -6.69 4.72 22.83
CA GLY A 103 -6.16 3.71 23.72
C GLY A 103 -6.67 3.89 25.15
N SER A 104 -6.25 3.01 26.04
CA SER A 104 -6.46 3.20 27.47
C SER A 104 -5.29 4.03 28.06
N PRO A 105 -5.57 5.12 28.77
CA PRO A 105 -4.51 5.92 29.41
C PRO A 105 -3.92 5.24 30.65
N LEU A 106 -4.59 4.22 31.20
CA LEU A 106 -4.14 3.41 32.34
C LEU A 106 -4.38 1.94 32.08
N ALA A 107 -3.54 1.11 32.67
CA ALA A 107 -3.75 -0.34 32.67
C ALA A 107 -4.99 -0.71 33.49
N GLY A 108 -5.74 -1.69 33.00
CA GLY A 108 -6.92 -2.17 33.69
C GLY A 108 -7.76 -3.14 32.85
N ARG A 109 -8.91 -3.53 33.40
CA ARG A 109 -9.85 -4.46 32.76
C ARG A 109 -11.08 -3.74 32.27
N VAL A 110 -11.45 -3.99 31.02
CA VAL A 110 -12.69 -3.45 30.43
C VAL A 110 -13.91 -4.07 31.09
N THR A 111 -14.76 -3.23 31.66
CA THR A 111 -15.99 -3.65 32.37
C THR A 111 -17.24 -3.48 31.53
N ALA A 112 -17.25 -2.53 30.60
CA ALA A 112 -18.38 -2.28 29.71
C ALA A 112 -17.90 -1.68 28.38
N THR A 113 -18.62 -1.98 27.29
CA THR A 113 -18.51 -1.29 26.00
C THR A 113 -19.88 -0.77 25.62
N TYR A 114 -19.97 0.44 25.08
CA TYR A 114 -21.23 1.14 24.81
C TYR A 114 -21.51 1.34 23.33
N VAL A 115 -20.53 1.07 22.49
CA VAL A 115 -20.62 1.31 21.04
C VAL A 115 -20.19 0.10 20.25
N GLU A 116 -20.71 0.01 19.02
CA GLU A 116 -20.34 -1.04 18.07
C GLU A 116 -19.61 -0.44 16.84
N ARG A 117 -18.89 -1.29 16.14
CA ARG A 117 -18.25 -0.91 14.86
C ARG A 117 -19.31 -0.47 13.85
N GLY A 118 -19.08 0.66 13.19
CA GLY A 118 -20.03 1.28 12.25
C GLY A 118 -21.05 2.21 12.91
N GLN A 119 -21.06 2.33 14.23
CA GLN A 119 -21.96 3.22 14.94
C GLN A 119 -21.49 4.68 14.89
N HIS A 120 -22.42 5.61 14.68
CA HIS A 120 -22.17 7.04 14.80
C HIS A 120 -22.10 7.44 16.27
N VAL A 121 -21.11 8.27 16.59
CA VAL A 121 -20.89 8.82 17.93
C VAL A 121 -20.67 10.33 17.84
N LYS A 122 -21.04 11.03 18.92
CA LYS A 122 -20.80 12.45 19.11
C LYS A 122 -19.68 12.67 20.11
N ASN A 123 -19.06 13.83 20.04
CA ASN A 123 -18.08 14.24 21.05
C ASN A 123 -18.66 14.10 22.47
N GLY A 124 -17.95 13.40 23.35
CA GLY A 124 -18.37 13.12 24.72
C GLY A 124 -19.17 11.82 24.91
N ASP A 125 -19.60 11.13 23.85
CA ASP A 125 -20.30 9.86 23.97
C ASP A 125 -19.39 8.80 24.64
N LYS A 126 -19.99 7.97 25.51
CA LYS A 126 -19.30 6.90 26.21
C LYS A 126 -18.91 5.79 25.22
N LEU A 127 -17.66 5.36 25.24
CA LEU A 127 -17.16 4.31 24.36
C LEU A 127 -16.96 2.99 25.11
N PHE A 128 -16.13 3.00 26.14
CA PHE A 128 -15.92 1.84 27.00
C PHE A 128 -15.45 2.29 28.39
N THR A 129 -15.68 1.43 29.38
CA THR A 129 -15.28 1.67 30.79
C THR A 129 -14.22 0.66 31.17
N VAL A 130 -13.20 1.15 31.87
CA VAL A 130 -12.07 0.38 32.37
C VAL A 130 -12.04 0.48 33.90
N SER A 131 -11.90 -0.65 34.57
CA SER A 131 -11.55 -0.74 35.98
C SER A 131 -10.00 -0.79 36.12
N SER A 132 -9.43 0.15 36.83
CA SER A 132 -7.99 0.33 36.96
C SER A 132 -7.56 0.50 38.42
N PRO A 133 -6.73 -0.39 38.96
CA PRO A 133 -6.14 -0.23 40.27
C PRO A 133 -5.31 1.06 40.37
N ASN A 134 -4.57 1.40 39.30
CA ASN A 134 -3.74 2.60 39.25
C ASN A 134 -4.55 3.90 39.43
N LEU A 135 -5.81 3.91 38.93
CA LEU A 135 -6.70 5.05 39.14
C LEU A 135 -7.12 5.17 40.60
N ALA A 136 -7.41 4.04 41.24
CA ALA A 136 -7.71 4.01 42.69
C ALA A 136 -6.55 4.54 43.51
N GLU A 137 -5.31 4.15 43.22
CA GLU A 137 -4.11 4.67 43.88
C GLU A 137 -3.97 6.19 43.67
N LEU A 138 -4.10 6.70 42.45
CA LEU A 138 -4.02 8.15 42.18
C LEU A 138 -5.10 8.94 42.92
N ARG A 139 -6.28 8.39 43.13
CA ARG A 139 -7.35 9.03 43.91
C ARG A 139 -7.04 8.99 45.42
N ALA A 140 -6.54 7.85 45.89
CA ALA A 140 -6.13 7.73 47.28
C ALA A 140 -4.96 8.70 47.62
N ASP A 141 -4.02 8.88 46.68
CA ASP A 141 -2.95 9.87 46.81
C ASP A 141 -3.49 11.31 46.91
N LEU A 142 -4.50 11.64 46.10
CA LEU A 142 -5.16 12.95 46.14
C LEU A 142 -5.90 13.16 47.46
N GLU A 143 -6.63 12.14 47.95
CA GLU A 143 -7.34 12.19 49.22
C GLU A 143 -6.34 12.38 50.39
N LYS A 144 -5.25 11.60 50.40
CA LYS A 144 -4.16 11.71 51.38
C LYS A 144 -3.57 13.13 51.41
N ALA A 145 -3.19 13.66 50.23
CA ALA A 145 -2.67 15.02 50.13
C ALA A 145 -3.69 16.06 50.62
N GLY A 146 -4.99 15.83 50.37
CA GLY A 146 -6.07 16.66 50.88
C GLY A 146 -6.17 16.69 52.41
N VAL A 147 -6.01 15.52 53.05
CA VAL A 147 -5.99 15.38 54.52
C VAL A 147 -4.75 16.06 55.11
N GLU A 148 -3.58 15.84 54.50
CA GLU A 148 -2.32 16.49 54.94
C GLU A 148 -2.43 18.00 54.86
N ARG A 149 -2.97 18.56 53.76
CA ARG A 149 -3.24 20.00 53.65
C ARG A 149 -4.18 20.50 54.72
N GLY A 150 -5.27 19.75 54.99
CA GLY A 150 -6.20 20.09 56.06
C GLY A 150 -5.49 20.17 57.45
N THR A 151 -4.67 19.18 57.75
CA THR A 151 -3.90 19.12 59.00
C THR A 151 -2.88 20.28 59.10
N ALA A 152 -2.11 20.54 58.05
CA ALA A 152 -1.18 21.65 58.02
C ALA A 152 -1.85 23.00 58.21
N LYS A 153 -3.02 23.21 57.61
CA LYS A 153 -3.83 24.42 57.77
C LYS A 153 -4.29 24.62 59.19
N VAL A 154 -4.85 23.58 59.84
CA VAL A 154 -5.24 23.64 61.24
C VAL A 154 -4.07 23.94 62.16
N ASN A 155 -2.89 23.36 61.90
CA ASN A 155 -1.66 23.63 62.61
C ASN A 155 -1.19 25.08 62.44
N TYR A 156 -1.22 25.61 61.20
CA TYR A 156 -0.93 26.99 60.88
C TYR A 156 -1.86 27.97 61.64
N ASP A 157 -3.18 27.76 61.57
CA ASP A 157 -4.17 28.62 62.24
C ASP A 157 -3.95 28.66 63.76
N ARG A 158 -3.66 27.50 64.36
CA ARG A 158 -3.32 27.40 65.80
C ARG A 158 -2.03 28.12 66.12
N THR A 159 -0.96 27.90 65.36
CA THR A 159 0.38 28.53 65.57
C THR A 159 0.25 30.04 65.41
N LYS A 160 -0.51 30.51 64.41
CA LYS A 160 -0.76 31.92 64.22
C LYS A 160 -1.46 32.56 65.44
N ALA A 161 -2.50 31.94 65.98
CA ALA A 161 -3.16 32.44 67.18
C ALA A 161 -2.19 32.52 68.40
N LEU A 162 -1.27 31.59 68.55
CA LEU A 162 -0.31 31.58 69.67
C LEU A 162 0.82 32.64 69.46
N VAL A 163 1.24 32.89 68.22
CA VAL A 163 2.20 33.94 67.88
C VAL A 163 1.57 35.30 68.07
N ASP A 164 0.33 35.50 67.60
CA ASP A 164 -0.43 36.74 67.76
C ASP A 164 -0.66 37.06 69.27
N ALA A 165 -0.78 36.04 70.14
CA ALA A 165 -0.91 36.14 71.55
C ALA A 165 0.48 36.32 72.29
N GLY A 166 1.57 36.35 71.51
CA GLY A 166 2.97 36.50 72.12
C GLY A 166 3.48 35.24 72.79
N SER A 167 2.79 34.07 72.62
CA SER A 167 3.16 32.80 73.31
C SER A 167 4.17 31.96 72.51
N LEU A 168 4.35 32.24 71.19
CA LEU A 168 5.36 31.56 70.34
C LEU A 168 6.19 32.58 69.55
N PRO A 169 7.43 32.23 69.18
CA PRO A 169 8.26 33.04 68.29
C PRO A 169 7.70 33.12 66.88
N ALA A 170 7.82 34.22 66.15
CA ALA A 170 7.39 34.41 64.79
C ALA A 170 7.98 33.38 63.77
N LYS A 171 9.15 32.82 64.08
CA LYS A 171 9.81 31.75 63.33
C LYS A 171 8.89 30.52 63.16
N GLU A 172 8.14 30.13 64.19
CA GLU A 172 7.26 28.98 64.17
C GLU A 172 6.10 29.19 63.18
N LEU A 173 5.62 30.42 62.99
CA LEU A 173 4.60 30.75 62.04
C LEU A 173 5.12 30.56 60.58
N VAL A 174 6.39 30.95 60.32
CA VAL A 174 7.02 30.76 59.03
C VAL A 174 7.14 29.27 58.70
N THR A 175 7.54 28.43 59.67
CA THR A 175 7.59 26.97 59.48
C THR A 175 6.22 26.39 59.20
N ALA A 176 5.20 26.75 59.96
CA ALA A 176 3.82 26.29 59.73
C ALA A 176 3.26 26.77 58.37
N GLN A 177 3.66 27.98 57.93
CA GLN A 177 3.30 28.46 56.59
C GLN A 177 3.97 27.65 55.47
N GLN A 178 5.22 27.24 55.65
CA GLN A 178 5.92 26.35 54.73
C GLN A 178 5.23 25.00 54.60
N GLU A 179 4.82 24.38 55.73
CA GLU A 179 4.06 23.11 55.73
C GLU A 179 2.75 23.21 54.94
N VAL A 180 2.01 24.32 55.10
CA VAL A 180 0.78 24.55 54.30
C VAL A 180 1.11 24.65 52.82
N THR A 181 2.17 25.41 52.46
CA THR A 181 2.54 25.59 51.04
C THR A 181 2.96 24.25 50.39
N GLU A 182 3.74 23.43 51.14
CA GLU A 182 4.14 22.09 50.66
C GLU A 182 2.94 21.17 50.47
N ALA A 183 1.99 21.15 51.42
CA ALA A 183 0.77 20.36 51.33
C ALA A 183 -0.17 20.82 50.18
N GLU A 184 -0.28 22.13 49.95
CA GLU A 184 -1.02 22.68 48.80
C GLU A 184 -0.38 22.28 47.48
N LEU A 185 0.96 22.29 47.40
CA LEU A 185 1.67 21.83 46.20
C LEU A 185 1.42 20.33 45.94
N ALA A 186 1.42 19.48 46.98
CA ALA A 186 1.13 18.07 46.89
C ALA A 186 -0.29 17.82 46.33
N VAL A 187 -1.30 18.53 46.83
CA VAL A 187 -2.68 18.47 46.27
C VAL A 187 -2.71 18.90 44.83
N LYS A 188 -2.02 19.99 44.46
CA LYS A 188 -1.94 20.47 43.07
C LYS A 188 -1.33 19.43 42.16
N LEU A 189 -0.25 18.80 42.54
CA LEU A 189 0.42 17.75 41.78
C LEU A 189 -0.47 16.51 41.60
N ALA A 190 -1.16 16.04 42.64
CA ALA A 190 -2.07 14.91 42.56
C ALA A 190 -3.26 15.21 41.61
N ASN A 191 -3.84 16.42 41.71
CA ASN A 191 -4.87 16.88 40.80
C ASN A 191 -4.39 16.95 39.35
N GLN A 192 -3.18 17.45 39.11
CA GLN A 192 -2.62 17.52 37.75
C GLN A 192 -2.43 16.13 37.15
N LYS A 193 -1.94 15.16 37.91
CA LYS A 193 -1.86 13.76 37.47
C LYS A 193 -3.20 13.20 37.05
N LEU A 194 -4.24 13.39 37.86
CA LEU A 194 -5.62 12.93 37.51
C LEU A 194 -6.18 13.66 36.29
N SER A 195 -6.05 14.97 36.21
CA SER A 195 -6.60 15.76 35.11
C SER A 195 -5.92 15.50 33.78
N SER A 196 -4.61 15.12 33.79
CA SER A 196 -3.88 14.76 32.58
C SER A 196 -4.41 13.51 31.89
N LEU A 197 -5.11 12.64 32.59
CA LEU A 197 -5.71 11.42 32.04
C LEU A 197 -6.91 11.71 31.11
N LYS A 198 -7.54 12.88 31.27
CA LYS A 198 -8.71 13.30 30.46
C LYS A 198 -9.82 12.23 30.40
N VAL A 199 -10.09 11.55 31.50
CA VAL A 199 -11.08 10.48 31.59
C VAL A 199 -12.31 10.96 32.34
N ALA A 200 -13.49 10.52 31.89
CA ALA A 200 -14.74 10.74 32.63
C ALA A 200 -14.80 9.76 33.82
N GLY A 201 -15.21 10.24 34.97
CA GLY A 201 -15.37 9.39 36.16
C GLY A 201 -16.54 8.41 36.01
N ALA A 202 -16.28 7.13 36.34
CA ALA A 202 -17.32 6.08 36.38
C ALA A 202 -17.43 5.40 37.75
N GLY A 203 -16.57 5.79 38.71
CA GLY A 203 -16.46 5.21 40.06
C GLY A 203 -15.06 5.41 40.63
N GLU A 204 -14.80 4.94 41.87
CA GLU A 204 -13.51 5.16 42.56
C GLU A 204 -12.34 4.55 41.82
N ALA A 205 -12.47 3.34 41.29
CA ALA A 205 -11.45 2.58 40.58
C ALA A 205 -11.76 2.42 39.08
N SER A 206 -12.70 3.17 38.51
CA SER A 206 -13.10 3.03 37.14
C SER A 206 -13.21 4.36 36.41
N PHE A 207 -12.93 4.34 35.12
CA PHE A 207 -13.07 5.49 34.24
C PHE A 207 -13.70 5.08 32.91
N THR A 208 -14.33 6.04 32.25
CA THR A 208 -14.92 5.86 30.93
C THR A 208 -14.14 6.67 29.92
N VAL A 209 -13.72 6.00 28.83
CA VAL A 209 -13.17 6.66 27.66
C VAL A 209 -14.33 7.17 26.82
N THR A 210 -14.26 8.43 26.40
CA THR A 210 -15.30 9.11 25.63
C THR A 210 -14.78 9.48 24.25
N ALA A 211 -15.69 9.67 23.30
CA ALA A 211 -15.37 10.13 21.95
C ALA A 211 -14.81 11.55 21.98
N PRO A 212 -13.62 11.81 21.42
CA PRO A 212 -13.02 13.15 21.40
C PRO A 212 -13.58 14.03 20.28
N ARG A 213 -14.37 13.45 19.38
CA ARG A 213 -14.97 14.12 18.22
C ARG A 213 -16.20 13.36 17.73
N ASP A 214 -17.01 14.03 16.91
CA ASP A 214 -18.07 13.39 16.14
C ASP A 214 -17.47 12.49 15.05
N GLY A 215 -18.12 11.39 14.74
CA GLY A 215 -17.67 10.47 13.68
C GLY A 215 -18.32 9.09 13.77
N VAL A 216 -17.70 8.14 13.09
CA VAL A 216 -18.11 6.73 13.06
C VAL A 216 -17.01 5.87 13.66
N VAL A 217 -17.38 4.87 14.46
CA VAL A 217 -16.45 3.86 14.98
C VAL A 217 -15.99 2.95 13.84
N VAL A 218 -14.79 3.16 13.34
CA VAL A 218 -14.21 2.39 12.21
C VAL A 218 -13.44 1.15 12.66
N GLU A 219 -12.85 1.21 13.86
CA GLU A 219 -12.15 0.08 14.49
C GLU A 219 -12.61 -0.09 15.92
N LYS A 220 -12.82 -1.34 16.34
CA LYS A 220 -13.14 -1.73 17.73
C LYS A 220 -12.40 -3.04 18.03
N ASN A 221 -11.30 -2.93 18.74
CA ASN A 221 -10.44 -4.04 19.16
C ASN A 221 -10.46 -4.18 20.68
N VAL A 222 -11.63 -3.94 21.29
CA VAL A 222 -11.83 -4.00 22.72
C VAL A 222 -13.10 -4.76 23.04
N ALA A 223 -13.00 -5.68 24.01
CA ALA A 223 -14.13 -6.50 24.49
C ALA A 223 -14.23 -6.44 26.01
N VAL A 224 -15.45 -6.66 26.53
CA VAL A 224 -15.69 -6.77 27.98
C VAL A 224 -14.88 -7.93 28.56
N GLY A 225 -14.18 -7.68 29.66
CA GLY A 225 -13.29 -8.64 30.32
C GLY A 225 -11.83 -8.62 29.82
N GLN A 226 -11.56 -7.95 28.72
CA GLN A 226 -10.19 -7.81 28.18
C GLN A 226 -9.36 -6.90 29.07
N GLU A 227 -8.08 -7.25 29.24
CA GLU A 227 -7.09 -6.36 29.83
C GLU A 227 -6.53 -5.41 28.76
N VAL A 228 -6.42 -4.16 29.14
CA VAL A 228 -5.84 -3.09 28.30
C VAL A 228 -4.78 -2.35 29.10
N ASP A 229 -3.74 -1.90 28.42
CA ASP A 229 -2.68 -1.12 29.00
C ASP A 229 -2.26 0.02 28.08
N THR A 230 -1.31 0.83 28.52
CA THR A 230 -0.79 1.96 27.74
C THR A 230 0.08 1.51 26.56
N SER A 231 0.54 0.25 26.53
CA SER A 231 1.38 -0.32 25.47
C SER A 231 0.56 -0.99 24.38
N ALA A 232 -0.70 -1.33 24.64
CA ALA A 232 -1.59 -2.01 23.69
C ALA A 232 -1.92 -1.18 22.43
N GLY A 233 -1.48 0.07 22.37
CA GLY A 233 -1.75 0.97 21.26
C GLY A 233 -3.22 1.40 21.19
N SER A 234 -3.72 1.59 19.98
CA SER A 234 -5.12 1.97 19.75
C SER A 234 -6.04 0.76 19.84
N VAL A 235 -7.03 0.81 20.72
CA VAL A 235 -8.07 -0.23 20.86
C VAL A 235 -9.38 0.15 20.16
N MET A 236 -9.54 1.42 19.77
CA MET A 236 -10.69 1.92 19.05
C MET A 236 -10.29 3.10 18.16
N ALA A 237 -10.91 3.22 16.98
CA ALA A 237 -10.73 4.37 16.11
C ALA A 237 -12.07 4.97 15.70
N ILE A 238 -12.15 6.29 15.75
CA ILE A 238 -13.29 7.09 15.32
C ILE A 238 -12.84 7.97 14.17
N ALA A 239 -13.47 7.84 13.01
CA ALA A 239 -13.17 8.60 11.81
C ALA A 239 -14.37 9.46 11.39
N ASP A 240 -14.08 10.63 10.86
CA ASP A 240 -15.04 11.38 10.07
C ASP A 240 -15.08 10.78 8.67
N LEU A 241 -16.25 10.30 8.27
CA LEU A 241 -16.48 9.67 6.98
C LEU A 241 -17.19 10.59 5.98
N SER A 242 -17.25 11.90 6.25
CA SER A 242 -17.81 12.89 5.31
C SER A 242 -16.99 12.97 4.02
N ASP A 243 -15.67 12.80 4.15
CA ASP A 243 -14.73 12.59 3.07
C ASP A 243 -14.03 11.25 3.23
N VAL A 244 -13.75 10.60 2.12
CA VAL A 244 -12.97 9.35 2.08
C VAL A 244 -11.89 9.46 1.02
N TRP A 245 -10.85 8.66 1.16
CA TRP A 245 -9.83 8.54 0.15
C TRP A 245 -9.96 7.21 -0.60
N VAL A 246 -9.73 7.27 -1.90
CA VAL A 246 -9.55 6.07 -2.72
C VAL A 246 -8.09 6.00 -3.10
N VAL A 247 -7.44 4.90 -2.72
CA VAL A 247 -6.01 4.68 -2.93
C VAL A 247 -5.82 3.57 -3.93
N ALA A 248 -5.12 3.87 -5.03
CA ALA A 248 -4.62 2.89 -5.98
C ALA A 248 -3.11 2.75 -5.82
N ASP A 249 -2.61 1.52 -5.86
CA ASP A 249 -1.20 1.21 -5.81
C ASP A 249 -0.73 0.97 -7.27
N LEU A 250 -0.08 1.97 -7.90
CA LEU A 250 0.41 1.91 -9.28
C LEU A 250 1.86 1.46 -9.34
N PHE A 251 2.24 0.73 -10.39
CA PHE A 251 3.66 0.48 -10.64
C PHE A 251 4.36 1.79 -11.03
N GLU A 252 5.63 1.90 -10.68
CA GLU A 252 6.44 3.11 -10.90
C GLU A 252 6.38 3.59 -12.37
N ASN A 253 6.38 2.66 -13.33
CA ASN A 253 6.29 2.96 -14.75
C ASN A 253 4.90 3.51 -15.18
N ASP A 254 3.85 3.22 -14.44
CA ASP A 254 2.47 3.62 -14.75
C ASP A 254 2.10 4.96 -14.09
N VAL A 255 2.88 5.41 -13.12
CA VAL A 255 2.66 6.72 -12.45
C VAL A 255 3.03 7.89 -13.37
N GLY A 256 4.10 7.73 -14.13
CA GLY A 256 4.62 8.58 -15.21
C GLY A 256 4.30 10.08 -15.12
N ALA A 257 3.19 10.48 -15.71
CA ALA A 257 2.79 11.88 -15.86
C ALA A 257 1.63 12.29 -14.93
N LEU A 258 1.27 11.45 -13.94
CA LEU A 258 0.17 11.78 -13.03
C LEU A 258 0.59 12.84 -12.01
N GLU A 259 -0.18 13.91 -11.92
CA GLU A 259 0.06 15.02 -11.01
C GLU A 259 -1.15 15.27 -10.09
N PRO A 260 -0.94 15.84 -8.89
CA PRO A 260 -2.04 16.32 -8.07
C PRO A 260 -2.91 17.32 -8.83
N GLY A 261 -4.23 17.09 -8.80
CA GLY A 261 -5.22 17.88 -9.54
C GLY A 261 -5.72 17.20 -10.83
N ASP A 262 -5.04 16.19 -11.32
CA ASP A 262 -5.50 15.43 -12.49
C ASP A 262 -6.83 14.76 -12.24
N LYS A 263 -7.62 14.63 -13.32
CA LYS A 263 -8.95 14.03 -13.26
C LYS A 263 -8.85 12.52 -13.08
N ALA A 264 -9.69 12.00 -12.20
CA ALA A 264 -9.84 10.57 -11.96
C ALA A 264 -11.33 10.20 -11.99
N LYS A 265 -11.64 8.99 -12.43
CA LYS A 265 -12.96 8.38 -12.33
C LYS A 265 -12.88 7.16 -11.43
N ILE A 266 -13.70 7.14 -10.42
CA ILE A 266 -13.74 6.06 -9.44
C ILE A 266 -14.97 5.21 -9.68
N ILE A 267 -14.77 3.91 -9.80
CA ILE A 267 -15.81 2.91 -9.99
C ILE A 267 -15.98 2.18 -8.65
N VAL A 268 -17.16 2.35 -8.04
CA VAL A 268 -17.53 1.66 -6.79
C VAL A 268 -18.65 0.67 -7.08
N GLY A 269 -18.40 -0.60 -6.77
CA GLY A 269 -19.32 -1.67 -7.16
C GLY A 269 -19.32 -1.90 -8.67
N ASN A 270 -20.46 -2.26 -9.26
CA ASN A 270 -20.52 -2.66 -10.67
C ASN A 270 -20.90 -1.55 -11.64
N THR A 271 -21.34 -0.37 -11.18
CA THR A 271 -22.00 0.60 -12.09
C THR A 271 -21.90 2.06 -11.71
N THR A 272 -21.41 2.43 -10.54
CA THR A 272 -21.38 3.84 -10.13
C THR A 272 -20.01 4.44 -10.42
N GLU A 273 -19.92 5.25 -11.49
CA GLU A 273 -18.75 6.09 -11.72
C GLU A 273 -18.91 7.42 -10.95
N VAL A 274 -17.91 7.78 -10.18
CA VAL A 274 -17.82 9.05 -9.45
C VAL A 274 -16.61 9.80 -9.95
N ASP A 275 -16.81 11.06 -10.33
CA ASP A 275 -15.70 11.93 -10.73
C ASP A 275 -14.92 12.39 -9.47
N GLY A 276 -13.60 12.39 -9.58
CA GLY A 276 -12.68 12.85 -8.56
C GLY A 276 -11.44 13.49 -9.16
N SER A 277 -10.54 13.90 -8.30
CA SER A 277 -9.23 14.42 -8.70
C SER A 277 -8.15 13.81 -7.83
N ILE A 278 -6.96 13.66 -8.38
CA ILE A 278 -5.79 13.20 -7.63
C ILE A 278 -5.48 14.24 -6.55
N ASP A 279 -5.50 13.80 -5.29
CA ASP A 279 -5.13 14.61 -4.13
C ASP A 279 -3.61 14.55 -3.92
N GLN A 280 -3.04 13.36 -4.05
CA GLN A 280 -1.62 13.15 -3.86
C GLN A 280 -1.11 11.94 -4.65
N VAL A 281 0.07 12.11 -5.21
CA VAL A 281 0.93 11.03 -5.71
C VAL A 281 2.07 10.88 -4.70
N SER A 282 2.29 9.69 -4.18
CA SER A 282 3.35 9.45 -3.19
C SER A 282 4.72 9.68 -3.81
N ALA A 283 5.58 10.38 -3.11
CA ALA A 283 7.00 10.50 -3.46
C ALA A 283 7.84 9.28 -3.03
N VAL A 284 7.21 8.31 -2.34
CA VAL A 284 7.88 7.11 -1.80
C VAL A 284 7.26 5.88 -2.43
N VAL A 285 8.11 5.03 -2.97
CA VAL A 285 7.74 3.71 -3.50
C VAL A 285 7.61 2.73 -2.32
N ASP A 286 6.56 1.93 -2.31
CA ASP A 286 6.44 0.80 -1.38
C ASP A 286 7.49 -0.25 -1.75
N PRO A 287 8.46 -0.55 -0.87
CA PRO A 287 9.59 -1.42 -1.18
C PRO A 287 9.19 -2.89 -1.36
N ASP A 288 8.08 -3.32 -0.76
CA ASP A 288 7.62 -4.72 -0.82
C ASP A 288 6.84 -5.00 -2.10
N ARG A 289 6.11 -3.99 -2.60
CA ARG A 289 5.21 -4.12 -3.75
C ARG A 289 5.74 -3.46 -5.01
N HIS A 290 6.77 -2.61 -4.90
CA HIS A 290 7.27 -1.77 -5.99
C HIS A 290 6.18 -0.90 -6.62
N THR A 291 5.30 -0.36 -5.77
CA THR A 291 4.17 0.48 -6.18
C THR A 291 4.23 1.85 -5.52
N VAL A 292 3.65 2.82 -6.20
CA VAL A 292 3.47 4.19 -5.73
C VAL A 292 1.99 4.38 -5.39
N PRO A 293 1.63 4.68 -4.14
CA PRO A 293 0.25 4.99 -3.79
C PRO A 293 -0.20 6.32 -4.40
N VAL A 294 -1.29 6.27 -5.18
CA VAL A 294 -1.98 7.44 -5.71
C VAL A 294 -3.31 7.58 -4.99
N ARG A 295 -3.56 8.76 -4.45
CA ARG A 295 -4.69 9.05 -3.59
C ARG A 295 -5.65 10.03 -4.24
N VAL A 296 -6.92 9.66 -4.29
CA VAL A 296 -8.02 10.50 -4.77
C VAL A 296 -8.97 10.80 -3.61
N LYS A 297 -9.29 12.07 -3.40
CA LYS A 297 -10.25 12.49 -2.39
C LYS A 297 -11.67 12.47 -2.95
N LEU A 298 -12.62 11.88 -2.21
CA LEU A 298 -14.03 11.86 -2.56
C LEU A 298 -14.90 12.33 -1.39
N ALA A 299 -15.87 13.19 -1.70
CA ALA A 299 -16.94 13.54 -0.76
C ALA A 299 -17.93 12.37 -0.65
N ASN A 300 -18.19 11.92 0.57
CA ASN A 300 -19.09 10.82 0.88
C ASN A 300 -20.48 11.33 1.36
N ILE A 301 -21.08 12.25 0.63
CA ILE A 301 -22.32 12.94 1.00
C ILE A 301 -23.46 11.95 1.30
N ALA A 302 -23.56 10.87 0.53
CA ALA A 302 -24.61 9.86 0.69
C ALA A 302 -24.27 8.76 1.73
N GLY A 303 -23.04 8.76 2.30
CA GLY A 303 -22.58 7.73 3.24
C GLY A 303 -22.43 6.32 2.65
N ASN A 304 -22.46 6.21 1.31
CA ASN A 304 -22.41 4.92 0.62
C ASN A 304 -20.97 4.40 0.39
N LEU A 305 -19.99 5.29 0.48
CA LEU A 305 -18.58 4.95 0.33
C LEU A 305 -18.06 4.42 1.68
N ARG A 306 -17.89 3.11 1.76
CA ARG A 306 -17.49 2.44 3.00
C ARG A 306 -15.98 2.21 3.00
N PRO A 307 -15.25 2.61 4.05
CA PRO A 307 -13.85 2.25 4.21
C PRO A 307 -13.63 0.74 4.09
N ASN A 308 -12.48 0.37 3.54
CA ASN A 308 -12.08 -1.00 3.19
C ASN A 308 -12.91 -1.65 2.06
N ALA A 309 -13.82 -0.92 1.41
CA ALA A 309 -14.48 -1.42 0.21
C ALA A 309 -13.53 -1.38 -0.98
N TYR A 310 -13.72 -2.33 -1.90
CA TYR A 310 -13.04 -2.38 -3.17
C TYR A 310 -13.59 -1.32 -4.11
N ALA A 311 -12.70 -0.68 -4.84
CA ALA A 311 -12.99 0.27 -5.89
C ALA A 311 -12.01 0.07 -7.06
N GLN A 312 -12.26 0.73 -8.17
CA GLN A 312 -11.33 0.87 -9.28
C GLN A 312 -11.19 2.35 -9.63
N ILE A 313 -10.03 2.74 -10.11
CA ILE A 313 -9.78 4.11 -10.56
C ILE A 313 -9.33 4.07 -12.01
N LYS A 314 -9.87 4.97 -12.83
CA LYS A 314 -9.34 5.33 -14.14
C LYS A 314 -8.74 6.71 -14.01
N PHE A 315 -7.52 6.89 -14.46
CA PHE A 315 -6.86 8.18 -14.52
C PHE A 315 -7.02 8.78 -15.91
N PHE A 316 -7.15 10.08 -15.97
CA PHE A 316 -7.11 10.77 -17.23
C PHE A 316 -5.64 10.97 -17.60
N ASP A 317 -5.22 10.36 -18.71
CA ASP A 317 -3.86 10.52 -19.23
C ASP A 317 -3.81 11.72 -20.16
N PRO A 318 -3.22 12.83 -19.71
CA PRO A 318 -3.02 14.01 -20.55
C PRO A 318 -1.79 13.87 -21.44
N THR A 319 -1.06 12.73 -21.39
CA THR A 319 0.23 12.56 -22.07
C THR A 319 0.09 12.98 -23.53
N PRO A 320 0.93 13.89 -24.02
CA PRO A 320 0.89 14.33 -25.41
C PRO A 320 1.49 13.26 -26.32
N ALA A 321 0.84 12.10 -26.38
CA ALA A 321 1.17 11.11 -27.38
C ALA A 321 0.93 11.71 -28.76
N LYS A 322 1.88 11.56 -29.67
CA LYS A 322 1.73 12.05 -31.04
C LYS A 322 0.69 11.24 -31.79
N VAL A 323 0.77 9.93 -31.64
CA VAL A 323 -0.14 8.98 -32.32
C VAL A 323 -0.58 7.85 -31.37
N SER A 324 -1.69 7.21 -31.74
CA SER A 324 -2.21 6.02 -31.08
C SER A 324 -2.27 4.88 -32.06
N LEU A 325 -1.61 3.75 -31.76
CA LEU A 325 -1.56 2.58 -32.61
C LEU A 325 -2.24 1.40 -31.91
N PRO A 326 -2.83 0.44 -32.67
CA PRO A 326 -3.22 -0.84 -32.09
C PRO A 326 -2.02 -1.52 -31.43
N SER A 327 -2.20 -2.16 -30.27
CA SER A 327 -1.11 -2.86 -29.56
C SER A 327 -0.46 -3.95 -30.42
N SER A 328 -1.19 -4.51 -31.41
CA SER A 328 -0.68 -5.47 -32.39
C SER A 328 0.33 -4.89 -33.40
N ALA A 329 0.41 -3.57 -33.52
CA ALA A 329 1.34 -2.87 -34.39
C ALA A 329 2.72 -2.66 -33.74
N VAL A 330 2.77 -2.71 -32.41
CA VAL A 330 3.95 -2.37 -31.62
C VAL A 330 4.65 -3.65 -31.18
N MET A 331 5.91 -3.77 -31.54
CA MET A 331 6.77 -4.91 -31.24
C MET A 331 7.82 -4.51 -30.19
N SER A 332 8.25 -5.48 -29.39
CA SER A 332 9.32 -5.28 -28.41
C SER A 332 10.41 -6.34 -28.58
N ASP A 333 11.65 -5.91 -28.57
CA ASP A 333 12.83 -6.76 -28.59
C ASP A 333 13.74 -6.37 -27.41
N GLY A 334 13.58 -7.10 -26.31
CA GLY A 334 14.26 -6.77 -25.06
C GLY A 334 13.85 -5.39 -24.54
N ALA A 335 14.78 -4.45 -24.53
CA ALA A 335 14.57 -3.10 -24.02
C ALA A 335 14.07 -2.09 -25.09
N GLN A 336 14.00 -2.50 -26.36
CA GLN A 336 13.61 -1.59 -27.46
C GLN A 336 12.21 -1.90 -27.97
N THR A 337 11.42 -0.85 -28.10
CA THR A 337 10.10 -0.91 -28.73
C THR A 337 10.17 -0.32 -30.13
N TYR A 338 9.54 -0.98 -31.10
CA TYR A 338 9.59 -0.58 -32.51
C TYR A 338 8.29 -0.91 -33.26
N VAL A 339 8.15 -0.30 -34.41
CA VAL A 339 7.05 -0.52 -35.34
C VAL A 339 7.58 -0.64 -36.77
N TYR A 340 6.77 -1.14 -37.69
CA TYR A 340 7.08 -1.14 -39.12
C TYR A 340 6.34 -0.01 -39.81
N ILE A 341 7.10 0.90 -40.46
CA ILE A 341 6.55 2.00 -41.26
C ILE A 341 6.75 1.70 -42.75
N LYS A 342 5.77 2.10 -43.55
CA LYS A 342 5.89 2.06 -45.02
C LYS A 342 6.52 3.35 -45.52
N ASP A 343 7.72 3.24 -46.10
CA ASP A 343 8.42 4.39 -46.64
C ASP A 343 7.87 4.77 -48.05
N LYS A 344 8.39 5.85 -48.61
CA LYS A 344 8.01 6.35 -49.94
C LYS A 344 8.35 5.37 -51.08
N SER A 345 9.28 4.44 -50.86
CA SER A 345 9.62 3.39 -51.83
C SER A 345 8.71 2.18 -51.78
N GLY A 346 7.79 2.13 -50.78
CA GLY A 346 6.90 1.00 -50.49
C GLY A 346 7.52 -0.05 -49.59
N ALA A 347 8.77 0.11 -49.14
CA ALA A 347 9.40 -0.80 -48.20
C ALA A 347 8.87 -0.59 -46.75
N LEU A 348 8.69 -1.71 -46.06
CA LEU A 348 8.34 -1.74 -44.66
C LEU A 348 9.61 -1.74 -43.82
N LYS A 349 9.89 -0.66 -43.10
CA LYS A 349 11.12 -0.46 -42.34
C LYS A 349 10.85 -0.48 -40.83
N LYS A 350 11.71 -1.16 -40.09
CA LYS A 350 11.75 -1.15 -38.64
C LYS A 350 12.16 0.25 -38.16
N ARG A 351 11.36 0.83 -37.26
CA ARG A 351 11.64 2.13 -36.61
C ARG A 351 11.42 2.03 -35.11
N THR A 352 12.45 2.36 -34.35
CA THR A 352 12.37 2.44 -32.88
C THR A 352 11.46 3.60 -32.50
N VAL A 353 10.62 3.36 -31.51
CA VAL A 353 9.66 4.33 -30.96
C VAL A 353 9.69 4.35 -29.44
N VAL A 354 9.23 5.46 -28.87
CA VAL A 354 8.96 5.56 -27.43
C VAL A 354 7.46 5.36 -27.25
N ALA A 355 7.06 4.27 -26.61
CA ALA A 355 5.67 3.94 -26.39
C ALA A 355 5.32 4.13 -24.90
N GLY A 356 4.10 4.56 -24.62
CA GLY A 356 3.50 4.59 -23.30
C GLY A 356 2.74 3.30 -22.98
N SER A 357 2.05 3.27 -21.83
CA SER A 357 1.27 2.10 -21.39
C SER A 357 0.07 1.86 -22.29
N ALA A 358 -0.16 0.59 -22.67
CA ALA A 358 -1.31 0.22 -23.50
C ALA A 358 -2.61 0.37 -22.71
N SER A 359 -3.65 0.90 -23.37
CA SER A 359 -5.00 1.03 -22.81
C SER A 359 -6.05 0.80 -23.88
N GLY A 360 -7.09 0.04 -23.56
CA GLY A 360 -8.19 -0.25 -24.50
C GLY A 360 -7.75 -0.91 -25.80
N GLY A 361 -6.66 -1.70 -25.81
CA GLY A 361 -6.11 -2.33 -27.02
C GLY A 361 -5.34 -1.39 -27.94
N LYS A 362 -5.12 -0.16 -27.54
CA LYS A 362 -4.28 0.84 -28.23
C LYS A 362 -3.06 1.18 -27.36
N MET A 363 -1.97 1.54 -28.02
CA MET A 363 -0.72 1.94 -27.40
C MET A 363 -0.36 3.35 -27.85
N PRO A 364 -0.23 4.32 -26.94
CA PRO A 364 0.18 5.67 -27.27
C PRO A 364 1.68 5.68 -27.64
N ILE A 365 2.03 6.35 -28.73
CA ILE A 365 3.42 6.55 -29.16
C ILE A 365 3.79 8.00 -28.86
N LEU A 366 4.73 8.14 -27.94
CA LEU A 366 5.18 9.44 -27.44
C LEU A 366 6.18 10.10 -28.40
N ASP A 367 7.03 9.27 -29.03
CA ASP A 367 8.00 9.74 -30.01
C ASP A 367 8.37 8.66 -31.04
N GLY A 368 8.87 9.10 -32.20
CA GLY A 368 9.32 8.24 -33.30
C GLY A 368 8.37 8.13 -34.49
N ILE A 369 7.12 8.56 -34.39
CA ILE A 369 6.13 8.57 -35.47
C ILE A 369 5.36 9.88 -35.46
N GLU A 370 5.04 10.38 -36.66
CA GLU A 370 4.18 11.54 -36.85
C GLU A 370 2.77 11.12 -37.32
N PRO A 371 1.73 11.88 -36.97
CA PRO A 371 0.38 11.64 -37.46
C PRO A 371 0.32 11.59 -38.99
N GLY A 372 -0.36 10.57 -39.52
CA GLY A 372 -0.49 10.36 -40.99
C GLY A 372 0.58 9.46 -41.62
N GLU A 373 1.66 9.13 -40.92
CA GLU A 373 2.63 8.14 -41.42
C GLU A 373 1.97 6.76 -41.57
N GLN A 374 2.33 6.05 -42.62
CA GLN A 374 1.78 4.72 -42.91
C GLN A 374 2.48 3.66 -42.03
N VAL A 375 1.75 3.05 -41.12
CA VAL A 375 2.26 2.08 -40.16
C VAL A 375 1.56 0.73 -40.37
N VAL A 376 2.32 -0.36 -40.18
CA VAL A 376 1.77 -1.73 -40.17
C VAL A 376 0.95 -1.91 -38.92
N VAL A 377 -0.36 -1.94 -39.04
CA VAL A 377 -1.30 -2.07 -37.89
C VAL A 377 -1.68 -3.52 -37.60
N GLN A 378 -1.45 -4.42 -38.56
CA GLN A 378 -1.69 -5.86 -38.38
C GLN A 378 -0.64 -6.66 -39.14
N GLY A 379 -0.19 -7.79 -38.57
CA GLY A 379 0.76 -8.70 -39.20
C GLY A 379 2.24 -8.31 -38.98
N ALA A 380 2.56 -7.37 -38.11
CA ALA A 380 3.92 -6.94 -37.81
C ALA A 380 4.80 -8.09 -37.34
N ILE A 381 4.30 -9.01 -36.52
CA ILE A 381 5.00 -10.18 -36.02
C ILE A 381 5.46 -11.13 -37.17
N LEU A 382 4.71 -11.22 -38.26
CA LEU A 382 5.09 -12.05 -39.40
C LEU A 382 6.26 -11.45 -40.16
N LEU A 383 6.33 -10.12 -40.27
CA LEU A 383 7.47 -9.41 -40.86
C LEU A 383 8.72 -9.60 -40.02
N ASP A 384 8.58 -9.50 -38.69
CA ASP A 384 9.68 -9.66 -37.76
C ASP A 384 10.28 -11.07 -37.79
N ASN A 385 9.41 -12.09 -37.75
CA ASN A 385 9.83 -13.47 -37.87
C ASN A 385 10.60 -13.73 -39.20
N GLN A 386 10.17 -13.10 -40.29
CA GLN A 386 10.81 -13.30 -41.58
C GLN A 386 12.21 -12.66 -41.62
N ILE A 387 12.38 -11.48 -41.01
CA ILE A 387 13.67 -10.83 -40.88
C ILE A 387 14.63 -11.68 -40.03
N GLN A 388 14.13 -12.31 -38.96
CA GLN A 388 14.93 -13.15 -38.08
C GLN A 388 15.34 -14.49 -38.73
N LEU A 389 14.57 -15.00 -39.69
CA LEU A 389 14.89 -16.22 -40.42
C LEU A 389 15.98 -16.02 -41.49
N ASP A 390 16.08 -14.80 -42.05
CA ASP A 390 17.00 -14.47 -43.10
C ASP A 390 18.34 -13.88 -42.58
N ASN A 391 18.42 -13.48 -41.29
CA ASN A 391 19.66 -13.06 -40.61
C ASN A 391 20.31 -14.22 -39.84
#